data_0ed100d5027e97cd146e40d077e5150c
#
_entry.id   0ed100d5027e97cd146e40d077e5150c
#
_cell.length_a   1.000
_cell.length_b   1.000
_cell.length_c   1.000
_cell.angle_alpha   90.00
_cell.angle_beta   90.00
_cell.angle_gamma   90.00
#
_symmetry.space_group_name_H-M   'P 1'
#
loop_
_entity.id
_entity.type
_entity.pdbx_description
1 polymer ?
#
loop_
_entity_poly.entity_id
_entity_poly.type
_entity_poly.pdbx_seq_one_letter_code
_entity_poly.pdbx_strand_id
1 'polypeptide(L)'
;MRTRRAPRRRSSIAVQRARGGAPAAARLRAWALAAARPGCEVTLRVVGAAEARKLNRAFRGRDYATNVLSFSYSPAQGDIVLCHPVIAREARAQGKSLAAHYAHLVVHGMLHLRGRDHRRAADARRMEREEIRLLRRLGVGDPYAIE
;
A
#
# COMPACT_ATOMS: atom_id res chain seq x y z
N MET A 1 -4.87 28.38 31.65
CA MET A 1 -5.87 27.74 30.76
C MET A 1 -5.24 26.58 30.02
N ARG A 2 -5.74 25.39 30.25
CA ARG A 2 -5.31 24.24 29.51
C ARG A 2 -6.06 24.21 28.18
N THR A 3 -5.36 24.44 27.06
CA THR A 3 -5.90 24.19 25.73
C THR A 3 -6.15 22.70 25.58
N ARG A 4 -7.40 22.31 25.46
CA ARG A 4 -7.74 20.93 25.11
C ARG A 4 -7.24 20.67 23.70
N ARG A 5 -6.33 19.69 23.54
CA ARG A 5 -6.00 19.17 22.22
C ARG A 5 -7.27 18.55 21.62
N ALA A 6 -7.58 18.94 20.39
CA ALA A 6 -8.63 18.27 19.65
C ALA A 6 -8.30 16.77 19.58
N PRO A 7 -9.29 15.88 19.78
CA PRO A 7 -9.04 14.44 19.65
C PRO A 7 -8.49 14.16 18.25
N ARG A 8 -7.45 13.32 18.17
CA ARG A 8 -6.91 12.87 16.90
C ARG A 8 -8.02 12.15 16.12
N ARG A 9 -8.26 12.59 14.88
CA ARG A 9 -9.19 11.88 14.00
C ARG A 9 -8.68 10.46 13.77
N ARG A 10 -9.57 9.50 13.87
CA ARG A 10 -9.25 8.12 13.53
C ARG A 10 -9.12 7.97 12.04
N SER A 11 -8.13 7.22 11.59
CA SER A 11 -8.01 6.82 10.21
C SER A 11 -9.09 5.80 9.87
N SER A 12 -9.64 5.91 8.67
CA SER A 12 -10.64 4.99 8.13
C SER A 12 -10.05 4.26 6.93
N ILE A 13 -10.00 2.93 7.01
CA ILE A 13 -9.52 2.08 5.92
C ILE A 13 -10.65 1.15 5.49
N ALA A 14 -11.17 1.39 4.28
CA ALA A 14 -12.13 0.49 3.66
C ALA A 14 -11.40 -0.52 2.79
N VAL A 15 -11.92 -1.74 2.71
CA VAL A 15 -11.35 -2.80 1.86
C VAL A 15 -12.43 -3.32 0.92
N GLN A 16 -12.13 -3.30 -0.37
CA GLN A 16 -12.98 -3.85 -1.43
C GLN A 16 -12.24 -5.01 -2.09
N ARG A 17 -12.84 -6.17 -2.12
CA ARG A 17 -12.24 -7.36 -2.72
C ARG A 17 -13.05 -7.77 -3.95
N ALA A 18 -12.69 -7.21 -5.11
CA ALA A 18 -13.32 -7.54 -6.38
C ALA A 18 -12.81 -8.88 -6.94
N ARG A 19 -11.74 -9.42 -6.35
CA ARG A 19 -11.16 -10.70 -6.73
C ARG A 19 -10.76 -11.50 -5.50
N GLY A 20 -10.97 -12.82 -5.53
CA GLY A 20 -10.55 -13.72 -4.47
C GLY A 20 -9.05 -14.01 -4.48
N GLY A 21 -8.56 -14.67 -3.43
CA GLY A 21 -7.17 -15.11 -3.27
C GLY A 21 -6.30 -14.20 -2.44
N ALA A 22 -6.67 -12.94 -2.25
CA ALA A 22 -5.93 -11.99 -1.42
C ALA A 22 -6.04 -12.34 0.07
N PRO A 23 -5.11 -11.83 0.90
CA PRO A 23 -5.24 -11.90 2.35
C PRO A 23 -6.57 -11.34 2.84
N ALA A 24 -7.00 -11.75 4.04
CA ALA A 24 -8.26 -11.30 4.63
C ALA A 24 -8.30 -9.77 4.77
N ALA A 25 -9.51 -9.19 4.65
CA ALA A 25 -9.70 -7.75 4.78
C ALA A 25 -9.13 -7.19 6.08
N ALA A 26 -9.29 -7.91 7.20
CA ALA A 26 -8.75 -7.49 8.49
C ALA A 26 -7.22 -7.35 8.48
N ARG A 27 -6.52 -8.25 7.79
CA ARG A 27 -5.05 -8.19 7.66
C ARG A 27 -4.62 -7.03 6.78
N LEU A 28 -5.27 -6.85 5.63
CA LEU A 28 -5.00 -5.73 4.72
C LEU A 28 -5.20 -4.40 5.45
N ARG A 29 -6.29 -4.28 6.21
CA ARG A 29 -6.58 -3.09 7.00
C ARG A 29 -5.52 -2.83 8.07
N ALA A 30 -5.10 -3.87 8.78
CA ALA A 30 -4.07 -3.75 9.82
C ALA A 30 -2.74 -3.24 9.26
N TRP A 31 -2.31 -3.74 8.10
CA TRP A 31 -1.09 -3.27 7.45
C TRP A 31 -1.21 -1.81 7.01
N ALA A 32 -2.34 -1.42 6.45
CA ALA A 32 -2.58 -0.04 6.06
C ALA A 32 -2.58 0.91 7.27
N LEU A 33 -3.25 0.52 8.35
CA LEU A 33 -3.29 1.32 9.58
C LEU A 33 -1.91 1.55 10.18
N ALA A 34 -1.02 0.56 10.10
CA ALA A 34 0.35 0.68 10.61
C ALA A 34 1.14 1.81 9.92
N ALA A 35 0.83 2.09 8.66
CA ALA A 35 1.50 3.12 7.86
C ALA A 35 0.62 4.37 7.65
N ALA A 36 -0.56 4.41 8.26
CA ALA A 36 -1.55 5.46 8.01
C ALA A 36 -1.16 6.77 8.70
N ARG A 37 -1.40 7.87 7.99
CA ARG A 37 -1.40 9.20 8.57
C ARG A 37 -2.66 9.37 9.42
N PRO A 38 -2.58 9.97 10.63
CA PRO A 38 -3.78 10.21 11.45
C PRO A 38 -4.87 10.95 10.68
N GLY A 39 -6.10 10.46 10.76
CA GLY A 39 -7.26 11.06 10.12
C GLY A 39 -7.39 10.80 8.61
N CYS A 40 -6.60 9.91 8.04
CA CYS A 40 -6.72 9.60 6.62
C CYS A 40 -7.92 8.68 6.33
N GLU A 41 -8.46 8.82 5.13
CA GLU A 41 -9.51 7.97 4.58
C GLU A 41 -8.97 7.29 3.32
N VAL A 42 -8.72 6.00 3.38
CA VAL A 42 -8.13 5.25 2.28
C VAL A 42 -8.97 4.01 1.99
N THR A 43 -9.18 3.74 0.70
CA THR A 43 -9.78 2.50 0.24
C THR A 43 -8.70 1.62 -0.38
N LEU A 44 -8.58 0.40 0.10
CA LEU A 44 -7.79 -0.65 -0.53
C LEU A 44 -8.73 -1.47 -1.42
N ARG A 45 -8.41 -1.58 -2.69
CA ARG A 45 -9.21 -2.38 -3.63
C ARG A 45 -8.35 -3.47 -4.27
N VAL A 46 -8.73 -4.71 -4.06
CA VAL A 46 -8.10 -5.87 -4.70
C VAL A 46 -8.82 -6.18 -6.00
N VAL A 47 -8.08 -6.20 -7.10
CA VAL A 47 -8.64 -6.35 -8.45
C VAL A 47 -7.95 -7.46 -9.23
N GLY A 48 -8.54 -7.85 -10.35
CA GLY A 48 -7.92 -8.71 -11.35
C GLY A 48 -7.09 -7.92 -12.37
N ALA A 49 -6.46 -8.63 -13.29
CA ALA A 49 -5.54 -8.04 -14.28
C ALA A 49 -6.26 -7.05 -15.23
N ALA A 50 -7.48 -7.36 -15.66
CA ALA A 50 -8.22 -6.51 -16.60
C ALA A 50 -8.53 -5.13 -16.01
N GLU A 51 -9.01 -5.07 -14.77
CA GLU A 51 -9.30 -3.80 -14.10
C GLU A 51 -8.01 -3.02 -13.83
N ALA A 52 -6.96 -3.69 -13.35
CA ALA A 52 -5.66 -3.05 -13.10
C ALA A 52 -5.07 -2.44 -14.37
N ARG A 53 -5.12 -3.17 -15.49
CA ARG A 53 -4.66 -2.68 -16.79
C ARG A 53 -5.45 -1.46 -17.24
N LYS A 54 -6.77 -1.51 -17.12
CA LYS A 54 -7.66 -0.41 -17.48
C LYS A 54 -7.34 0.85 -16.68
N LEU A 55 -7.16 0.73 -15.37
CA LEU A 55 -6.82 1.85 -14.50
C LEU A 55 -5.43 2.42 -14.80
N ASN A 56 -4.45 1.54 -15.01
CA ASN A 56 -3.08 1.96 -15.31
C ASN A 56 -3.02 2.72 -16.65
N ARG A 57 -3.75 2.22 -17.65
CA ARG A 57 -3.86 2.86 -18.96
C ARG A 57 -4.56 4.23 -18.86
N ALA A 58 -5.71 4.31 -18.17
CA ALA A 58 -6.50 5.52 -18.07
C ALA A 58 -5.80 6.62 -17.28
N PHE A 59 -5.10 6.28 -16.19
CA PHE A 59 -4.55 7.27 -15.25
C PHE A 59 -3.03 7.42 -15.30
N ARG A 60 -2.31 6.45 -15.87
CA ARG A 60 -0.83 6.48 -15.97
C ARG A 60 -0.33 6.39 -17.40
N GLY A 61 -1.22 6.17 -18.38
CA GLY A 61 -0.85 6.04 -19.78
C GLY A 61 -0.07 4.77 -20.10
N ARG A 62 -0.13 3.75 -19.24
CA ARG A 62 0.60 2.49 -19.40
C ARG A 62 -0.36 1.33 -19.61
N ASP A 63 -0.22 0.62 -20.72
CA ASP A 63 -1.14 -0.43 -21.14
C ASP A 63 -0.71 -1.82 -20.67
N TYR A 64 -0.59 -2.00 -19.36
CA TYR A 64 -0.35 -3.29 -18.72
C TYR A 64 -0.88 -3.28 -17.28
N ALA A 65 -1.11 -4.47 -16.72
CA ALA A 65 -1.49 -4.61 -15.32
C ALA A 65 -0.23 -4.47 -14.45
N THR A 66 -0.23 -3.49 -13.54
CA THR A 66 0.83 -3.33 -12.54
C THR A 66 0.40 -3.91 -11.19
N ASN A 67 1.32 -4.08 -10.26
CA ASN A 67 1.02 -4.67 -8.94
C ASN A 67 0.21 -3.73 -8.04
N VAL A 68 0.59 -2.47 -7.94
CA VAL A 68 -0.08 -1.49 -7.08
C VAL A 68 -0.18 -0.14 -7.77
N LEU A 69 -1.34 0.52 -7.59
CA LEU A 69 -1.59 1.89 -8.02
C LEU A 69 -2.08 2.68 -6.82
N SER A 70 -1.50 3.85 -6.59
CA SER A 70 -1.92 4.76 -5.53
C SER A 70 -2.47 6.04 -6.13
N PHE A 71 -3.66 6.45 -5.69
CA PHE A 71 -4.33 7.67 -6.14
C PHE A 71 -4.59 8.56 -4.93
N SER A 72 -4.00 9.76 -4.91
CA SER A 72 -4.23 10.74 -3.87
C SER A 72 -5.23 11.78 -4.35
N TYR A 73 -6.32 11.96 -3.61
CA TYR A 73 -7.35 12.96 -3.90
C TYR A 73 -7.20 14.22 -3.07
N SER A 74 -6.62 14.08 -1.89
CA SER A 74 -6.28 15.17 -0.97
C SER A 74 -5.20 14.66 -0.03
N PRO A 75 -4.62 15.51 0.83
CA PRO A 75 -3.63 15.04 1.81
C PRO A 75 -4.14 13.93 2.73
N ALA A 76 -5.46 13.81 2.92
CA ALA A 76 -6.07 12.85 3.82
C ALA A 76 -6.86 11.74 3.12
N GLN A 77 -7.01 11.78 1.79
CA GLN A 77 -7.88 10.84 1.06
C GLN A 77 -7.16 10.21 -0.13
N GLY A 78 -7.32 8.92 -0.28
CA GLY A 78 -6.73 8.22 -1.42
C GLY A 78 -7.26 6.80 -1.59
N ASP A 79 -6.87 6.21 -2.71
CA ASP A 79 -7.15 4.81 -3.03
C ASP A 79 -5.85 4.08 -3.34
N ILE A 80 -5.79 2.82 -2.94
CA ILE A 80 -4.72 1.91 -3.31
C ILE A 80 -5.35 0.71 -4.01
N VAL A 81 -4.96 0.49 -5.26
CA VAL A 81 -5.45 -0.64 -6.07
C VAL A 81 -4.36 -1.70 -6.14
N LEU A 82 -4.70 -2.91 -5.74
CA LEU A 82 -3.79 -4.04 -5.64
C LEU A 82 -4.22 -5.11 -6.65
N CYS A 83 -3.34 -5.43 -7.60
CA CYS A 83 -3.60 -6.42 -8.64
C CYS A 83 -3.18 -7.81 -8.17
N HIS A 84 -4.15 -8.63 -7.74
CA HIS A 84 -3.85 -9.94 -7.16
C HIS A 84 -3.02 -10.86 -8.06
N PRO A 85 -3.35 -11.06 -9.35
CA PRO A 85 -2.57 -11.96 -10.20
C PRO A 85 -1.10 -11.56 -10.34
N VAL A 86 -0.83 -10.27 -10.44
CA VAL A 86 0.55 -9.76 -10.55
C VAL A 86 1.28 -9.96 -9.21
N ILE A 87 0.63 -9.60 -8.10
CA ILE A 87 1.23 -9.74 -6.77
C ILE A 87 1.54 -11.20 -6.46
N ALA A 88 0.63 -12.11 -6.76
CA ALA A 88 0.82 -13.54 -6.53
C ALA A 88 1.99 -14.10 -7.37
N ARG A 89 2.10 -13.67 -8.62
CA ARG A 89 3.20 -14.07 -9.51
C ARG A 89 4.54 -13.55 -9.00
N GLU A 90 4.59 -12.28 -8.59
CA GLU A 90 5.79 -11.67 -8.04
C GLU A 90 6.25 -12.35 -6.75
N ALA A 91 5.31 -12.64 -5.85
CA ALA A 91 5.63 -13.32 -4.60
C ALA A 91 6.30 -14.68 -4.84
N ARG A 92 5.75 -15.47 -5.78
CA ARG A 92 6.34 -16.75 -6.17
C ARG A 92 7.71 -16.58 -6.79
N ALA A 93 7.87 -15.62 -7.70
CA ALA A 93 9.14 -15.37 -8.38
C ALA A 93 10.23 -14.91 -7.40
N GLN A 94 9.86 -14.17 -6.37
CA GLN A 94 10.79 -13.63 -5.36
C GLN A 94 10.98 -14.54 -4.15
N GLY A 95 10.31 -15.69 -4.11
CA GLY A 95 10.37 -16.60 -2.97
C GLY A 95 9.78 -16.02 -1.67
N LYS A 96 8.83 -15.09 -1.79
CA LYS A 96 8.16 -14.46 -0.66
C LYS A 96 6.80 -15.10 -0.42
N SER A 97 6.32 -15.07 0.82
CA SER A 97 4.93 -15.42 1.09
C SER A 97 4.00 -14.38 0.46
N LEU A 98 2.79 -14.81 0.10
CA LEU A 98 1.78 -13.90 -0.44
C LEU A 98 1.49 -12.76 0.56
N ALA A 99 1.34 -13.10 1.85
CA ALA A 99 1.08 -12.15 2.90
C ALA A 99 2.20 -11.10 3.02
N ALA A 100 3.46 -11.53 3.01
CA ALA A 100 4.60 -10.61 3.10
C ALA A 100 4.65 -9.64 1.92
N HIS A 101 4.39 -10.14 0.71
CA HIS A 101 4.41 -9.27 -0.47
C HIS A 101 3.25 -8.27 -0.47
N TYR A 102 2.05 -8.70 -0.07
CA TYR A 102 0.93 -7.77 0.10
C TYR A 102 1.22 -6.71 1.17
N ALA A 103 1.76 -7.13 2.32
CA ALA A 103 2.10 -6.18 3.39
C ALA A 103 3.08 -5.11 2.89
N HIS A 104 4.11 -5.52 2.13
CA HIS A 104 5.07 -4.59 1.52
C HIS A 104 4.37 -3.59 0.59
N LEU A 105 3.52 -4.06 -0.31
CA LEU A 105 2.86 -3.18 -1.28
C LEU A 105 1.83 -2.26 -0.64
N VAL A 106 1.11 -2.72 0.37
CA VAL A 106 0.16 -1.89 1.13
C VAL A 106 0.91 -0.78 1.87
N VAL A 107 1.97 -1.11 2.60
CA VAL A 107 2.79 -0.12 3.30
C VAL A 107 3.40 0.88 2.32
N HIS A 108 3.94 0.39 1.21
CA HIS A 108 4.51 1.22 0.14
C HIS A 108 3.48 2.22 -0.41
N GLY A 109 2.28 1.74 -0.74
CA GLY A 109 1.20 2.59 -1.24
C GLY A 109 0.77 3.64 -0.21
N MET A 110 0.67 3.27 1.06
CA MET A 110 0.31 4.20 2.13
C MET A 110 1.36 5.31 2.30
N LEU A 111 2.64 4.98 2.19
CA LEU A 111 3.73 5.97 2.26
C LEU A 111 3.70 6.91 1.05
N HIS A 112 3.38 6.41 -0.13
CA HIS A 112 3.15 7.26 -1.31
C HIS A 112 2.04 8.27 -1.07
N LEU A 113 0.92 7.84 -0.49
CA LEU A 113 -0.21 8.72 -0.18
C LEU A 113 0.17 9.79 0.85
N ARG A 114 1.18 9.56 1.67
CA ARG A 114 1.71 10.54 2.61
C ARG A 114 2.66 11.55 1.95
N GLY A 115 2.81 11.49 0.63
CA GLY A 115 3.75 12.34 -0.10
C GLY A 115 5.19 11.84 -0.08
N ARG A 116 5.44 10.61 0.39
CA ARG A 116 6.76 10.00 0.29
C ARG A 116 7.01 9.64 -1.17
N ASP A 117 8.06 10.18 -1.72
CA ASP A 117 8.43 10.03 -3.12
C ASP A 117 9.79 9.34 -3.23
N HIS A 118 10.02 8.66 -4.36
CA HIS A 118 11.30 8.02 -4.64
C HIS A 118 11.94 8.52 -5.95
N ARG A 119 11.57 9.73 -6.39
CA ARG A 119 12.14 10.35 -7.59
C ARG A 119 13.62 10.69 -7.40
N ARG A 120 14.01 11.08 -6.19
CA ARG A 120 15.41 11.35 -5.84
C ARG A 120 15.98 10.15 -5.08
N ALA A 121 17.25 9.83 -5.32
CA ALA A 121 17.89 8.69 -4.66
C ALA A 121 17.84 8.77 -3.14
N ALA A 122 17.98 9.97 -2.56
CA ALA A 122 17.89 10.17 -1.12
C ALA A 122 16.47 9.91 -0.59
N ASP A 123 15.45 10.33 -1.35
CA ASP A 123 14.05 10.12 -1.00
C ASP A 123 13.66 8.65 -1.12
N ALA A 124 14.16 7.97 -2.14
CA ALA A 124 13.96 6.53 -2.31
C ALA A 124 14.53 5.75 -1.13
N ARG A 125 15.75 6.06 -0.69
CA ARG A 125 16.39 5.42 0.47
C ARG A 125 15.62 5.69 1.76
N ARG A 126 15.11 6.90 1.95
CA ARG A 126 14.30 7.27 3.11
C ARG A 126 13.01 6.47 3.14
N MET A 127 12.33 6.37 2.02
CA MET A 127 11.10 5.59 1.88
C MET A 127 11.35 4.11 2.16
N GLU A 128 12.40 3.53 1.61
CA GLU A 128 12.77 2.14 1.86
C GLU A 128 13.05 1.88 3.33
N ARG A 129 13.76 2.78 4.02
CA ARG A 129 14.00 2.65 5.47
C ARG A 129 12.71 2.70 6.28
N GLU A 130 11.77 3.57 5.92
CA GLU A 130 10.47 3.61 6.58
C GLU A 130 9.67 2.32 6.33
N GLU A 131 9.67 1.82 5.10
CA GLU A 131 9.02 0.54 4.77
C GLU A 131 9.59 -0.60 5.60
N ILE A 132 10.90 -0.73 5.64
CA ILE A 132 11.60 -1.78 6.40
C ILE A 132 11.23 -1.72 7.88
N ARG A 133 11.23 -0.52 8.46
CA ARG A 133 10.90 -0.32 9.88
C ARG A 133 9.46 -0.71 10.19
N LEU A 134 8.51 -0.27 9.35
CA LEU A 134 7.10 -0.58 9.53
C LEU A 134 6.82 -2.06 9.35
N LEU A 135 7.39 -2.68 8.32
CA LEU A 135 7.24 -4.10 8.05
C LEU A 135 7.83 -4.95 9.17
N ARG A 136 8.97 -4.55 9.72
CA ARG A 136 9.58 -5.25 10.87
C ARG A 136 8.66 -5.26 12.08
N ARG A 137 7.96 -4.16 12.36
CA ARG A 137 6.95 -4.09 13.43
C ARG A 137 5.77 -5.02 13.17
N LEU A 138 5.48 -5.29 11.91
CA LEU A 138 4.40 -6.19 11.50
C LEU A 138 4.86 -7.66 11.40
N GLY A 139 6.12 -7.94 11.73
CA GLY A 139 6.68 -9.28 11.65
C GLY A 139 7.08 -9.69 10.24
N VAL A 140 7.24 -8.74 9.33
CA VAL A 140 7.62 -8.99 7.94
C VAL A 140 9.09 -8.62 7.74
N GLY A 141 9.85 -9.48 7.08
CA GLY A 141 11.26 -9.25 6.79
C GLY A 141 11.49 -8.11 5.79
N ASP A 142 12.75 -7.68 5.69
CA ASP A 142 13.16 -6.63 4.76
C ASP A 142 12.88 -7.06 3.31
N PRO A 143 11.99 -6.35 2.58
CA PRO A 143 11.64 -6.73 1.21
C PRO A 143 12.79 -6.50 0.21
N TYR A 144 13.79 -5.74 0.61
CA TYR A 144 14.94 -5.41 -0.23
C TYR A 144 16.18 -6.24 0.10
N ALA A 145 16.10 -7.11 1.12
CA ALA A 145 17.21 -7.99 1.47
C ALA A 145 17.49 -8.98 0.34
N ILE A 146 18.76 -9.11 -0.02
CA ILE A 146 19.23 -10.12 -0.95
C ILE A 146 19.67 -11.32 -0.11
N GLU A 147 18.96 -12.43 -0.26
CA GLU A 147 19.36 -13.69 0.35
C GLU A 147 20.39 -14.41 -0.52
#